data_54ece099c8e9321178b06c130f7b72bb
#
_entry.id   54ece099c8e9321178b06c130f7b72bb
#
_cell.length_a   1.000
_cell.length_b   1.000
_cell.length_c   1.000
_cell.angle_alpha   90.00
_cell.angle_beta   90.00
_cell.angle_gamma   90.00
#
_symmetry.space_group_name_H-M   'P 1'
#
loop_
_entity.id
_entity.type
_entity.pdbx_description
1 polymer ?
#
loop_
_entity_poly.entity_id
_entity_poly.type
_entity_poly.pdbx_seq_one_letter_code
_entity_poly.pdbx_strand_id
1 'polypeptide(L)'
;MKKELTSERTEERSDTVEDMAPYEGLYEREEPKEKALQFIIFRLAREWYGVEITKVKEIIKTGKITYLPSSPEFIAGIVNLRGNILSITDLKTMFGLPYEESTEKARIIAIGSGVLETGLLVDEVVESIEVPVSKIEPVLLTIPEEGGKYIEGQCKVDNKLVALISVEKVLEKKV
;
A
#
# COMPACT_ATOMS: atom_id res chain seq x y z
N MET A 1 -84.58 6.83 36.03
CA MET A 1 -83.91 5.93 35.11
C MET A 1 -82.58 6.55 34.67
N LYS A 2 -81.54 6.19 35.29
CA LYS A 2 -80.19 6.63 34.89
C LYS A 2 -79.53 5.51 34.17
N LYS A 3 -79.24 5.67 32.91
CA LYS A 3 -78.30 4.83 32.20
C LYS A 3 -76.91 5.32 32.53
N GLU A 4 -76.22 4.52 33.27
CA GLU A 4 -74.81 4.74 33.43
C GLU A 4 -74.13 4.39 32.13
N LEU A 5 -73.55 5.38 31.51
CA LEU A 5 -72.57 5.21 30.45
C LEU A 5 -71.27 4.79 31.12
N THR A 6 -71.02 3.51 31.12
CA THR A 6 -69.66 3.00 31.33
C THR A 6 -68.86 3.45 30.17
N SER A 7 -68.03 4.44 30.38
CA SER A 7 -66.96 4.77 29.44
C SER A 7 -65.99 3.65 29.47
N GLU A 8 -66.04 2.83 28.46
CA GLU A 8 -64.95 1.94 28.18
C GLU A 8 -63.73 2.83 27.86
N ARG A 9 -62.83 2.93 28.82
CA ARG A 9 -61.49 3.35 28.55
C ARG A 9 -60.88 2.27 27.68
N THR A 10 -60.80 2.51 26.42
CA THR A 10 -59.84 1.86 25.57
C THR A 10 -58.48 2.29 26.09
N GLU A 11 -57.86 1.46 26.87
CA GLU A 11 -56.45 1.57 27.15
C GLU A 11 -55.76 1.44 25.81
N GLU A 12 -55.39 2.57 25.22
CA GLU A 12 -54.44 2.59 24.17
C GLU A 12 -53.15 2.05 24.77
N ARG A 13 -52.88 0.83 24.48
CA ARG A 13 -51.56 0.24 24.72
C ARG A 13 -50.57 1.04 23.90
N SER A 14 -49.73 1.76 24.57
CA SER A 14 -48.53 2.32 23.98
C SER A 14 -47.56 1.19 23.73
N ASP A 15 -47.80 0.41 22.68
CA ASP A 15 -47.14 -0.85 22.41
C ASP A 15 -45.81 -0.73 21.72
N THR A 16 -45.22 0.46 21.62
CA THR A 16 -44.28 0.58 20.51
C THR A 16 -42.85 0.79 20.88
N VAL A 17 -42.52 1.08 22.14
CA VAL A 17 -41.14 1.40 22.48
C VAL A 17 -40.39 0.24 23.16
N GLU A 18 -41.11 -0.59 23.91
CA GLU A 18 -40.51 -1.71 24.63
C GLU A 18 -40.24 -2.93 23.73
N ASP A 19 -41.04 -3.14 22.67
CA ASP A 19 -40.84 -4.25 21.74
C ASP A 19 -39.70 -4.08 20.78
N MET A 20 -39.11 -2.90 20.63
CA MET A 20 -37.99 -2.62 19.74
C MET A 20 -36.62 -2.68 20.44
N ALA A 21 -36.58 -2.66 21.77
CA ALA A 21 -35.32 -2.69 22.53
C ALA A 21 -34.51 -3.99 22.36
N PRO A 22 -35.10 -5.19 22.18
CA PRO A 22 -34.32 -6.40 21.96
C PRO A 22 -33.61 -6.46 20.60
N TYR A 23 -34.05 -5.66 19.67
CA TYR A 23 -33.49 -5.67 18.30
C TYR A 23 -32.35 -4.67 18.10
N GLU A 24 -32.16 -3.72 18.99
CA GLU A 24 -31.05 -2.76 18.91
C GLU A 24 -29.66 -3.43 19.07
N GLY A 25 -29.59 -4.58 19.73
CA GLY A 25 -28.36 -5.34 19.87
C GLY A 25 -28.02 -6.24 18.70
N LEU A 26 -28.90 -6.39 17.71
CA LEU A 26 -28.68 -7.23 16.54
C LEU A 26 -28.05 -6.49 15.36
N TYR A 27 -28.13 -5.17 15.39
CA TYR A 27 -27.39 -4.33 14.46
C TYR A 27 -26.11 -3.91 15.18
N GLU A 28 -25.09 -4.76 15.10
CA GLU A 28 -23.73 -4.28 15.34
C GLU A 28 -23.57 -3.12 14.37
N ARG A 29 -23.51 -1.91 14.93
CA ARG A 29 -23.01 -0.78 14.15
C ARG A 29 -21.59 -1.17 13.79
N GLU A 30 -21.40 -1.67 12.58
CA GLU A 30 -20.07 -1.73 12.03
C GLU A 30 -19.56 -0.30 12.09
N GLU A 31 -18.65 -0.04 13.04
CA GLU A 31 -17.91 1.20 13.01
C GLU A 31 -17.32 1.31 11.61
N PRO A 32 -17.42 2.46 10.95
CA PRO A 32 -16.88 2.62 9.62
C PRO A 32 -15.40 2.19 9.69
N LYS A 33 -15.07 1.09 9.04
CA LYS A 33 -13.71 0.58 8.97
C LYS A 33 -12.85 1.71 8.43
N GLU A 34 -11.84 2.08 9.17
CA GLU A 34 -10.88 3.06 8.74
C GLU A 34 -10.33 2.67 7.37
N LYS A 35 -10.22 3.63 6.46
CA LYS A 35 -9.59 3.41 5.16
C LYS A 35 -8.15 2.94 5.35
N ALA A 36 -7.82 1.84 4.73
CA ALA A 36 -6.48 1.27 4.75
C ALA A 36 -5.97 1.08 3.33
N LEU A 37 -4.66 1.14 3.17
CA LEU A 37 -3.97 0.86 1.94
C LEU A 37 -3.11 -0.39 2.11
N GLN A 38 -3.00 -1.19 1.05
CA GLN A 38 -2.19 -2.38 1.06
C GLN A 38 -0.86 -2.12 0.36
N PHE A 39 0.23 -2.54 0.99
CA PHE A 39 1.59 -2.35 0.51
C PHE A 39 2.34 -3.67 0.39
N ILE A 40 3.16 -3.77 -0.63
CA ILE A 40 4.20 -4.80 -0.73
C ILE A 40 5.44 -4.25 -0.04
N ILE A 41 5.91 -4.94 0.99
CA ILE A 41 7.08 -4.57 1.76
C ILE A 41 8.31 -5.30 1.21
N PHE A 42 9.35 -4.54 0.98
CA PHE A 42 10.60 -5.05 0.46
C PHE A 42 11.80 -4.38 1.12
N ARG A 43 12.95 -4.99 0.96
CA ARG A 43 14.21 -4.51 1.52
C ARG A 43 15.14 -4.00 0.42
N LEU A 44 15.76 -2.87 0.70
CA LEU A 44 16.90 -2.33 -0.05
C LEU A 44 18.04 -2.09 0.92
N ALA A 45 19.17 -2.75 0.71
CA ALA A 45 20.29 -2.74 1.64
C ALA A 45 19.78 -3.15 3.07
N ARG A 46 19.85 -2.28 4.03
CA ARG A 46 19.44 -2.54 5.42
C ARG A 46 18.10 -1.89 5.79
N GLU A 47 17.44 -1.27 4.85
CA GLU A 47 16.25 -0.48 5.08
C GLU A 47 15.01 -1.09 4.46
N TRP A 48 13.85 -0.73 5.01
CA TRP A 48 12.56 -1.25 4.62
C TRP A 48 11.77 -0.22 3.84
N TYR A 49 11.17 -0.67 2.74
CA TYR A 49 10.37 0.15 1.84
C TYR A 49 9.05 -0.52 1.55
N GLY A 50 8.08 0.27 1.15
CA GLY A 50 6.77 -0.23 0.72
C GLY A 50 6.31 0.43 -0.57
N VAL A 51 5.64 -0.35 -1.40
CA VAL A 51 4.98 0.12 -2.61
C VAL A 51 3.51 -0.29 -2.58
N GLU A 52 2.62 0.63 -2.91
CA GLU A 52 1.18 0.36 -2.91
C GLU A 52 0.82 -0.74 -3.91
N ILE A 53 0.10 -1.76 -3.43
CA ILE A 53 -0.21 -2.95 -4.24
C ILE A 53 -1.00 -2.64 -5.51
N THR A 54 -1.80 -1.59 -5.49
CA THR A 54 -2.59 -1.15 -6.66
C THR A 54 -1.72 -0.71 -7.84
N LYS A 55 -0.47 -0.36 -7.57
CA LYS A 55 0.53 0.02 -8.58
C LYS A 55 1.42 -1.12 -9.02
N VAL A 56 1.34 -2.26 -8.34
CA VAL A 56 2.15 -3.45 -8.65
C VAL A 56 1.41 -4.31 -9.67
N LYS A 57 2.07 -4.63 -10.78
CA LYS A 57 1.55 -5.53 -11.80
C LYS A 57 1.89 -6.97 -11.50
N GLU A 58 3.15 -7.25 -11.19
CA GLU A 58 3.62 -8.56 -10.77
C GLU A 58 4.98 -8.49 -10.08
N ILE A 59 5.34 -9.59 -9.43
CA ILE A 59 6.65 -9.77 -8.78
C ILE A 59 7.29 -10.99 -9.42
N ILE A 60 8.47 -10.81 -9.99
CA ILE A 60 9.19 -11.86 -10.70
C ILE A 60 10.58 -12.11 -10.09
N LYS A 61 11.08 -13.33 -10.30
CA LYS A 61 12.46 -13.64 -9.96
C LYS A 61 13.39 -12.83 -10.85
N THR A 62 14.51 -12.42 -10.30
CA THR A 62 15.57 -11.77 -11.06
C THR A 62 16.19 -12.81 -12.00
N GLY A 63 16.00 -12.60 -13.29
CA GLY A 63 16.66 -13.38 -14.33
C GLY A 63 17.82 -12.59 -14.93
N LYS A 64 18.14 -12.91 -16.18
CA LYS A 64 19.17 -12.16 -16.91
C LYS A 64 18.67 -10.76 -17.25
N ILE A 65 19.34 -9.75 -16.72
CA ILE A 65 19.12 -8.34 -17.07
C ILE A 65 20.13 -7.99 -18.16
N THR A 66 19.64 -7.54 -19.31
CA THR A 66 20.48 -7.11 -20.41
C THR A 66 20.85 -5.64 -20.22
N TYR A 67 22.11 -5.36 -20.08
CA TYR A 67 22.62 -3.99 -19.96
C TYR A 67 22.26 -3.15 -21.21
N LEU A 68 21.84 -1.92 -20.98
CA LEU A 68 21.50 -0.99 -22.06
C LEU A 68 22.53 0.15 -22.08
N PRO A 69 23.42 0.21 -23.12
CA PRO A 69 24.39 1.27 -23.23
C PRO A 69 23.75 2.66 -23.27
N SER A 70 24.42 3.64 -22.71
CA SER A 70 23.96 5.06 -22.67
C SER A 70 22.66 5.30 -21.89
N SER A 71 22.21 4.34 -21.09
CA SER A 71 21.12 4.57 -20.13
C SER A 71 21.63 5.27 -18.86
N PRO A 72 20.76 5.97 -18.12
CA PRO A 72 21.10 6.51 -16.81
C PRO A 72 21.58 5.40 -15.86
N GLU A 73 22.45 5.74 -14.91
CA GLU A 73 23.05 4.77 -13.97
C GLU A 73 22.00 3.97 -13.17
N PHE A 74 20.85 4.58 -12.83
CA PHE A 74 19.80 3.90 -12.11
C PHE A 74 18.99 2.92 -12.97
N ILE A 75 19.23 2.86 -14.28
CA ILE A 75 18.65 1.82 -15.15
C ILE A 75 19.65 0.66 -15.21
N ALA A 76 19.31 -0.43 -14.54
CA ALA A 76 20.11 -1.64 -14.53
C ALA A 76 20.17 -2.34 -15.89
N GLY A 77 19.14 -2.15 -16.70
CA GLY A 77 19.02 -2.74 -18.02
C GLY A 77 17.58 -3.02 -18.40
N ILE A 78 17.38 -4.03 -19.22
CA ILE A 78 16.07 -4.46 -19.68
C ILE A 78 15.90 -5.97 -19.50
N VAL A 79 14.66 -6.39 -19.33
CA VAL A 79 14.26 -7.81 -19.37
C VAL A 79 13.14 -7.99 -20.37
N ASN A 80 13.05 -9.18 -20.95
CA ASN A 80 11.91 -9.58 -21.75
C ASN A 80 10.92 -10.31 -20.84
N LEU A 81 9.74 -9.71 -20.66
CA LEU A 81 8.66 -10.28 -19.87
C LEU A 81 7.50 -10.63 -20.81
N ARG A 82 7.36 -11.90 -21.12
CA ARG A 82 6.27 -12.42 -21.99
C ARG A 82 6.16 -11.68 -23.33
N GLY A 83 7.30 -11.41 -23.98
CA GLY A 83 7.35 -10.69 -25.24
C GLY A 83 7.37 -9.16 -25.14
N ASN A 84 7.19 -8.61 -23.93
CA ASN A 84 7.29 -7.17 -23.68
C ASN A 84 8.63 -6.82 -23.05
N ILE A 85 9.25 -5.76 -23.51
CA ILE A 85 10.49 -5.26 -22.93
C ILE A 85 10.17 -4.34 -21.77
N LEU A 86 10.69 -4.70 -20.59
CA LEU A 86 10.55 -3.94 -19.37
C LEU A 86 11.93 -3.40 -18.97
N SER A 87 12.04 -2.08 -18.78
CA SER A 87 13.24 -1.48 -18.21
C SER A 87 13.29 -1.77 -16.72
N ILE A 88 14.50 -1.98 -16.21
CA ILE A 88 14.72 -2.29 -14.80
C ILE A 88 15.40 -1.10 -14.13
N THR A 89 14.76 -0.60 -13.09
CA THR A 89 15.27 0.47 -12.25
C THR A 89 15.93 -0.11 -11.02
N ASP A 90 17.22 0.19 -10.84
CA ASP A 90 17.94 -0.10 -9.62
C ASP A 90 17.67 0.99 -8.59
N LEU A 91 16.78 0.69 -7.63
CA LEU A 91 16.39 1.63 -6.60
C LEU A 91 17.56 2.00 -5.66
N LYS A 92 18.48 1.09 -5.41
CA LYS A 92 19.66 1.41 -4.59
C LYS A 92 20.49 2.51 -5.21
N THR A 93 20.73 2.40 -6.50
CA THR A 93 21.45 3.45 -7.27
C THR A 93 20.64 4.74 -7.32
N MET A 94 19.32 4.64 -7.59
CA MET A 94 18.45 5.83 -7.65
C MET A 94 18.39 6.58 -6.31
N PHE A 95 18.44 5.87 -5.19
CA PHE A 95 18.35 6.44 -3.84
C PHE A 95 19.70 6.78 -3.22
N GLY A 96 20.81 6.52 -3.92
CA GLY A 96 22.15 6.76 -3.38
C GLY A 96 22.52 5.83 -2.21
N LEU A 97 21.94 4.63 -2.17
CA LEU A 97 22.21 3.64 -1.13
C LEU A 97 23.52 2.90 -1.40
N PRO A 98 24.19 2.35 -0.37
CA PRO A 98 25.39 1.54 -0.55
C PRO A 98 25.15 0.34 -1.45
N TYR A 99 26.14 0.02 -2.29
CA TYR A 99 26.11 -1.19 -3.09
C TYR A 99 26.25 -2.42 -2.19
N GLU A 100 25.37 -3.37 -2.42
CA GLU A 100 25.47 -4.74 -1.87
C GLU A 100 25.21 -5.73 -3.01
N GLU A 101 25.92 -6.85 -3.03
CA GLU A 101 25.68 -7.89 -4.03
C GLU A 101 24.25 -8.43 -3.95
N SER A 102 23.65 -8.63 -5.12
CA SER A 102 22.36 -9.29 -5.22
C SER A 102 22.46 -10.74 -4.76
N THR A 103 21.50 -11.17 -3.98
CA THR A 103 21.32 -12.56 -3.54
C THR A 103 20.24 -13.25 -4.35
N GLU A 104 20.05 -14.56 -4.12
CA GLU A 104 18.94 -15.33 -4.71
C GLU A 104 17.55 -14.83 -4.26
N LYS A 105 17.49 -14.02 -3.19
CA LYS A 105 16.26 -13.40 -2.70
C LYS A 105 15.83 -12.19 -3.52
N ALA A 106 16.73 -11.63 -4.35
CA ALA A 106 16.43 -10.48 -5.19
C ALA A 106 15.20 -10.74 -6.08
N ARG A 107 14.40 -9.70 -6.25
CA ARG A 107 13.18 -9.73 -7.05
C ARG A 107 13.07 -8.48 -7.90
N ILE A 108 12.25 -8.56 -8.92
CA ILE A 108 11.82 -7.42 -9.71
C ILE A 108 10.33 -7.23 -9.43
N ILE A 109 9.97 -6.04 -8.94
CA ILE A 109 8.59 -5.63 -8.75
C ILE A 109 8.19 -4.79 -9.96
N ALA A 110 7.39 -5.35 -10.85
CA ALA A 110 6.88 -4.60 -11.99
C ALA A 110 5.77 -3.65 -11.53
N ILE A 111 6.02 -2.36 -11.71
CA ILE A 111 5.10 -1.28 -11.33
C ILE A 111 4.67 -0.49 -12.56
N GLY A 112 3.52 0.15 -12.47
CA GLY A 112 3.03 1.01 -13.54
C GLY A 112 1.99 2.02 -13.08
N SER A 113 1.91 3.12 -13.83
CA SER A 113 0.88 4.13 -13.71
C SER A 113 0.58 4.68 -15.12
N GLY A 114 -0.66 4.54 -15.56
CA GLY A 114 -1.03 4.86 -16.93
C GLY A 114 -0.26 3.99 -17.94
N VAL A 115 0.45 4.63 -18.85
CA VAL A 115 1.26 3.96 -19.89
C VAL A 115 2.72 3.74 -19.46
N LEU A 116 3.13 4.33 -18.35
CA LEU A 116 4.49 4.20 -17.84
C LEU A 116 4.61 2.97 -16.95
N GLU A 117 5.68 2.22 -17.14
CA GLU A 117 6.00 1.06 -16.32
C GLU A 117 7.52 0.82 -16.23
N THR A 118 7.92 0.20 -15.15
CA THR A 118 9.30 -0.23 -14.92
C THR A 118 9.32 -1.40 -13.94
N GLY A 119 10.39 -2.17 -13.94
CA GLY A 119 10.65 -3.15 -12.89
C GLY A 119 11.57 -2.58 -11.83
N LEU A 120 11.16 -2.60 -10.59
CA LEU A 120 12.02 -2.21 -9.47
C LEU A 120 12.88 -3.39 -9.04
N LEU A 121 14.20 -3.26 -9.15
CA LEU A 121 15.13 -4.25 -8.63
C LEU A 121 15.27 -4.03 -7.11
N VAL A 122 14.89 -5.04 -6.34
CA VAL A 122 14.92 -5.02 -4.87
C VAL A 122 15.67 -6.22 -4.31
N ASP A 123 16.22 -6.10 -3.11
CA ASP A 123 17.04 -7.16 -2.51
C ASP A 123 16.20 -8.33 -1.99
N GLU A 124 15.00 -8.07 -1.51
CA GLU A 124 14.08 -9.08 -0.99
C GLU A 124 12.66 -8.53 -0.90
N VAL A 125 11.68 -9.28 -1.33
CA VAL A 125 10.27 -9.02 -1.05
C VAL A 125 9.88 -9.81 0.19
N VAL A 126 9.34 -9.13 1.20
CA VAL A 126 9.12 -9.72 2.53
C VAL A 126 7.67 -10.17 2.70
N GLU A 127 6.74 -9.25 2.55
CA GLU A 127 5.33 -9.51 2.82
C GLU A 127 4.43 -8.46 2.18
N SER A 128 3.14 -8.72 2.22
CA SER A 128 2.10 -7.74 1.93
C SER A 128 1.38 -7.38 3.22
N ILE A 129 1.24 -6.10 3.48
CA ILE A 129 0.58 -5.59 4.69
C ILE A 129 -0.51 -4.58 4.37
N GLU A 130 -1.49 -4.51 5.25
CA GLU A 130 -2.52 -3.48 5.24
C GLU A 130 -2.18 -2.42 6.29
N VAL A 131 -2.13 -1.16 5.87
CA VAL A 131 -1.78 -0.03 6.74
C VAL A 131 -2.94 0.96 6.77
N PRO A 132 -3.53 1.22 7.94
CA PRO A 132 -4.52 2.28 8.09
C PRO A 132 -3.95 3.64 7.67
N VAL A 133 -4.72 4.42 6.94
CA VAL A 133 -4.27 5.74 6.44
C VAL A 133 -3.82 6.65 7.58
N SER A 134 -4.46 6.56 8.76
CA SER A 134 -4.09 7.32 9.95
C SER A 134 -2.68 7.00 10.49
N LYS A 135 -2.13 5.83 10.15
CA LYS A 135 -0.77 5.41 10.56
C LYS A 135 0.31 5.76 9.54
N ILE A 136 -0.07 6.33 8.41
CA ILE A 136 0.88 6.83 7.42
C ILE A 136 1.24 8.25 7.82
N GLU A 137 2.50 8.46 8.13
CA GLU A 137 3.05 9.74 8.59
C GLU A 137 3.87 10.42 7.49
N PRO A 138 4.01 11.75 7.55
CA PRO A 138 4.97 12.45 6.69
C PRO A 138 6.39 11.95 6.93
N VAL A 139 7.23 12.02 5.90
CA VAL A 139 8.63 11.57 5.98
C VAL A 139 9.40 12.45 6.96
N LEU A 140 9.97 11.83 7.99
CA LEU A 140 10.95 12.46 8.86
C LEU A 140 12.34 12.26 8.22
N LEU A 141 13.10 13.32 8.12
CA LEU A 141 14.32 13.52 7.35
C LEU A 141 15.54 12.61 7.70
N THR A 142 15.36 11.32 7.86
CA THR A 142 16.47 10.38 8.05
C THR A 142 16.90 9.66 6.78
N ILE A 143 16.18 9.87 5.68
CA ILE A 143 16.48 9.30 4.37
C ILE A 143 17.45 10.23 3.64
N PRO A 144 18.48 9.69 2.96
CA PRO A 144 19.36 10.51 2.13
C PRO A 144 18.57 11.41 1.19
N GLU A 145 18.98 12.65 1.03
CA GLU A 145 18.26 13.68 0.27
C GLU A 145 17.90 13.22 -1.15
N GLU A 146 18.77 12.44 -1.77
CA GLU A 146 18.55 11.88 -3.12
C GLU A 146 17.38 10.89 -3.17
N GLY A 147 17.23 10.04 -2.15
CA GLY A 147 16.12 9.08 -2.06
C GLY A 147 14.84 9.69 -1.53
N GLY A 148 14.94 10.70 -0.69
CA GLY A 148 13.79 11.31 -0.01
C GLY A 148 12.73 11.88 -0.94
N LYS A 149 13.12 12.36 -2.11
CA LYS A 149 12.18 12.91 -3.11
C LYS A 149 11.25 11.87 -3.73
N TYR A 150 11.57 10.58 -3.62
CA TYR A 150 10.75 9.49 -4.14
C TYR A 150 9.85 8.87 -3.06
N ILE A 151 9.94 9.35 -1.84
CA ILE A 151 9.18 8.85 -0.70
C ILE A 151 8.01 9.79 -0.42
N GLU A 152 6.81 9.22 -0.31
CA GLU A 152 5.58 9.99 -0.06
C GLU A 152 5.08 9.89 1.38
N GLY A 153 5.63 8.99 2.18
CA GLY A 153 5.24 8.79 3.56
C GLY A 153 6.05 7.69 4.22
N GLN A 154 5.75 7.46 5.49
CA GLN A 154 6.36 6.39 6.27
C GLN A 154 5.35 5.79 7.23
N CYS A 155 5.58 4.55 7.63
CA CYS A 155 4.81 3.89 8.68
C CYS A 155 5.69 2.94 9.48
N LYS A 156 5.22 2.56 10.67
CA LYS A 156 5.87 1.53 11.48
C LYS A 156 5.16 0.20 11.28
N VAL A 157 5.93 -0.83 11.00
CA VAL A 157 5.47 -2.21 10.90
C VAL A 157 6.41 -3.09 11.75
N ASP A 158 5.87 -3.75 12.77
CA ASP A 158 6.65 -4.61 13.67
C ASP A 158 7.95 -3.96 14.17
N ASN A 159 7.86 -2.74 14.67
CA ASN A 159 8.98 -1.88 15.12
C ASN A 159 9.99 -1.49 14.02
N LYS A 160 9.71 -1.77 12.77
CA LYS A 160 10.51 -1.33 11.63
C LYS A 160 9.90 -0.08 11.01
N LEU A 161 10.73 0.88 10.69
CA LEU A 161 10.32 2.05 9.94
C LEU A 161 10.34 1.71 8.45
N VAL A 162 9.20 1.83 7.80
CA VAL A 162 9.02 1.55 6.38
C VAL A 162 8.79 2.86 5.63
N ALA A 163 9.63 3.14 4.65
CA ALA A 163 9.47 4.28 3.76
C ALA A 163 8.57 3.90 2.57
N LEU A 164 7.51 4.67 2.34
CA LEU A 164 6.53 4.40 1.28
C LEU A 164 6.92 5.14 0.01
N ILE A 165 7.12 4.40 -1.07
CA ILE A 165 7.60 4.91 -2.35
C ILE A 165 6.43 5.48 -3.15
N SER A 166 6.64 6.66 -3.73
CA SER A 166 5.77 7.21 -4.77
C SER A 166 6.13 6.61 -6.12
N VAL A 167 5.27 5.74 -6.64
CA VAL A 167 5.44 5.12 -7.96
C VAL A 167 5.48 6.19 -9.05
N GLU A 168 4.65 7.21 -8.95
CA GLU A 168 4.57 8.30 -9.91
C GLU A 168 5.91 9.04 -10.02
N LYS A 169 6.51 9.39 -8.88
CA LYS A 169 7.81 10.09 -8.86
C LYS A 169 8.96 9.24 -9.39
N VAL A 170 8.95 7.95 -9.12
CA VAL A 170 9.93 7.01 -9.69
C VAL A 170 9.78 6.93 -11.20
N LEU A 171 8.57 6.81 -11.71
CA LEU A 171 8.30 6.74 -13.15
C LEU A 171 8.60 8.05 -13.87
N GLU A 172 8.33 9.20 -13.25
CA GLU A 172 8.67 10.52 -13.81
C GLU A 172 10.18 10.70 -14.01
N LYS A 173 11.01 10.17 -13.11
CA LYS A 173 12.47 10.24 -13.26
C LYS A 173 12.98 9.46 -14.47
N LYS A 174 12.25 8.42 -14.87
CA LYS A 174 12.61 7.58 -16.02
C LYS A 174 12.40 8.27 -17.36
N VAL A 175 11.51 9.22 -17.41
CA VAL A 175 11.13 9.93 -18.67
C VAL A 175 12.14 10.98 -19.08
#